data_0ccc662f0f7006f5a4800d3f2dbe3df4
#
_entry.id   0ccc662f0f7006f5a4800d3f2dbe3df4
#
_cell.length_a   1.000
_cell.length_b   1.000
_cell.length_c   1.000
_cell.angle_alpha   90.00
_cell.angle_beta   90.00
_cell.angle_gamma   90.00
#
_symmetry.space_group_name_H-M   'P 1'
#
loop_
_entity.id
_entity.type
_entity.pdbx_description
1 polymer ?
#
loop_
_entity_poly.entity_id
_entity_poly.type
_entity_poly.pdbx_seq_one_letter_code
_entity_poly.pdbx_strand_id
1 'polypeptide(L)'
;MKSKCLALAALLLVFSIFTGCSQNATSSPTDTIKIGSWSTSEHLILAHMMKLLIEQDTQLKPQIVDGLTSTPVVLKAMESNEIQISAVRYVGTDLSSSLKIDDPPKDPQVALEMVQKGMNEKFDQTFFPSYGFENTYVFTVRQELADKLKLEKVSDVAPHAKDLHLGTDNAWLERTHDGYPAFKKVYGIEFGKTSPMEIGLVYKAVSNNDVDIVLAYSTDARLQEYKLKTLEDDNKFFPPYQAAPVARNDVLHAHPELKDTINKLVGQIDTQTMTHLNYLADIKKEKPEDIAKNFLKEKGLLK
;
A
#
# COMPACT_ATOMS: atom_id res chain seq x y z
N MET A 1 -3.75 23.94 -89.03
CA MET A 1 -2.33 23.76 -89.47
C MET A 1 -1.60 22.90 -88.41
N LYS A 2 -1.11 21.76 -88.87
CA LYS A 2 0.09 21.05 -88.40
C LYS A 2 0.20 20.71 -86.95
N SER A 3 0.52 19.55 -86.50
CA SER A 3 0.82 18.19 -87.03
C SER A 3 1.16 17.31 -85.85
N LYS A 4 0.62 16.10 -85.84
CA LYS A 4 1.26 14.82 -85.59
C LYS A 4 2.48 14.83 -84.65
N CYS A 5 2.45 13.92 -83.58
CA CYS A 5 3.25 12.72 -83.64
C CYS A 5 2.84 11.75 -82.48
N LEU A 6 2.56 10.54 -82.88
CA LEU A 6 2.47 9.32 -82.07
C LEU A 6 3.84 9.04 -81.44
N ALA A 7 3.82 8.59 -80.24
CA ALA A 7 4.84 7.67 -79.70
C ALA A 7 4.19 6.69 -78.71
N LEU A 8 4.10 5.45 -79.12
CA LEU A 8 3.77 4.26 -78.45
C LEU A 8 4.92 3.92 -77.49
N ALA A 9 4.69 3.81 -76.20
CA ALA A 9 5.68 3.24 -75.32
C ALA A 9 5.02 2.20 -74.43
N ALA A 10 5.51 1.00 -74.50
CA ALA A 10 5.05 -0.22 -73.93
C ALA A 10 4.97 -0.18 -72.39
N LEU A 11 3.83 -0.58 -71.86
CA LEU A 11 3.57 -0.78 -70.45
C LEU A 11 4.09 -2.16 -70.01
N LEU A 12 5.27 -2.19 -69.38
CA LEU A 12 5.76 -3.38 -68.69
C LEU A 12 5.15 -3.41 -67.27
N LEU A 13 4.16 -4.28 -67.11
CA LEU A 13 3.57 -4.62 -65.82
C LEU A 13 4.59 -5.49 -65.03
N VAL A 14 5.27 -4.87 -64.07
CA VAL A 14 6.01 -5.60 -63.04
C VAL A 14 5.04 -5.91 -61.87
N PHE A 15 4.54 -7.13 -61.86
CA PHE A 15 3.79 -7.67 -60.71
C PHE A 15 4.80 -7.96 -59.58
N SER A 16 5.02 -6.99 -58.70
CA SER A 16 5.73 -7.22 -57.43
C SER A 16 4.80 -7.94 -56.46
N ILE A 17 5.03 -9.23 -56.34
CA ILE A 17 4.40 -10.04 -55.28
C ILE A 17 4.98 -9.58 -53.96
N PHE A 18 4.27 -8.70 -53.26
CA PHE A 18 4.50 -8.46 -51.85
C PHE A 18 3.96 -9.65 -51.08
N THR A 19 4.81 -10.63 -50.83
CA THR A 19 4.63 -11.59 -49.72
C THR A 19 4.77 -10.81 -48.42
N GLY A 20 3.66 -10.25 -47.95
CA GLY A 20 3.57 -9.73 -46.59
C GLY A 20 3.71 -10.88 -45.62
N CYS A 21 4.91 -11.11 -45.10
CA CYS A 21 5.06 -11.79 -43.83
C CYS A 21 4.34 -10.97 -42.78
N SER A 22 3.12 -11.37 -42.45
CA SER A 22 2.49 -11.01 -41.21
C SER A 22 3.37 -11.60 -40.09
N GLN A 23 4.40 -10.87 -39.69
CA GLN A 23 5.01 -11.08 -38.40
C GLN A 23 3.93 -10.77 -37.39
N ASN A 24 3.29 -11.81 -36.84
CA ASN A 24 2.76 -11.72 -35.51
C ASN A 24 3.95 -11.27 -34.65
N ALA A 25 3.98 -9.98 -34.34
CA ALA A 25 4.83 -9.46 -33.30
C ALA A 25 4.30 -10.03 -31.98
N THR A 26 4.71 -11.24 -31.65
CA THR A 26 4.85 -11.66 -30.26
C THR A 26 5.85 -10.65 -29.69
N SER A 27 5.32 -9.59 -29.04
CA SER A 27 6.14 -8.70 -28.23
C SER A 27 6.91 -9.61 -27.27
N SER A 28 8.22 -9.69 -27.45
CA SER A 28 9.10 -10.31 -26.45
C SER A 28 8.73 -9.65 -25.10
N PRO A 29 8.61 -10.44 -24.00
CA PRO A 29 8.39 -9.86 -22.70
C PRO A 29 9.41 -8.75 -22.51
N THR A 30 8.98 -7.55 -22.15
CA THR A 30 9.93 -6.47 -21.89
C THR A 30 10.69 -6.84 -20.62
N ASP A 31 12.02 -6.89 -20.65
CA ASP A 31 12.87 -7.14 -19.47
C ASP A 31 12.63 -6.10 -18.34
N THR A 32 11.88 -5.04 -18.62
CA THR A 32 11.60 -3.97 -17.67
C THR A 32 10.32 -4.25 -16.91
N ILE A 33 10.41 -4.25 -15.57
CA ILE A 33 9.27 -4.39 -14.64
C ILE A 33 9.11 -3.08 -13.87
N LYS A 34 7.95 -2.46 -13.97
CA LYS A 34 7.62 -1.23 -13.27
C LYS A 34 6.89 -1.54 -11.97
N ILE A 35 7.44 -1.04 -10.85
CA ILE A 35 6.93 -1.20 -9.50
C ILE A 35 6.29 0.11 -9.09
N GLY A 36 4.97 0.12 -8.92
CA GLY A 36 4.22 1.29 -8.49
C GLY A 36 4.36 1.55 -6.99
N SER A 37 4.53 2.82 -6.64
CA SER A 37 4.69 3.29 -5.26
C SER A 37 3.98 4.62 -5.04
N TRP A 38 3.53 4.87 -3.81
CA TRP A 38 3.21 6.23 -3.37
C TRP A 38 4.51 6.92 -2.92
N SER A 39 4.47 8.24 -2.77
CA SER A 39 5.65 9.01 -2.31
C SER A 39 5.86 9.01 -0.79
N THR A 40 5.15 8.16 -0.03
CA THR A 40 5.38 8.00 1.41
C THR A 40 6.54 7.07 1.68
N SER A 41 7.22 7.26 2.81
CA SER A 41 8.42 6.49 3.18
C SER A 41 8.15 4.99 3.21
N GLU A 42 7.04 4.54 3.79
CA GLU A 42 6.62 3.14 3.83
C GLU A 42 6.56 2.51 2.43
N HIS A 43 5.89 3.19 1.50
CA HIS A 43 5.74 2.70 0.14
C HIS A 43 7.07 2.67 -0.63
N LEU A 44 7.89 3.71 -0.48
CA LEU A 44 9.20 3.79 -1.14
C LEU A 44 10.18 2.74 -0.60
N ILE A 45 10.22 2.52 0.72
CA ILE A 45 11.07 1.49 1.34
C ILE A 45 10.70 0.10 0.79
N LEU A 46 9.41 -0.23 0.76
CA LEU A 46 8.94 -1.52 0.23
C LEU A 46 9.20 -1.66 -1.28
N ALA A 47 9.04 -0.59 -2.05
CA ALA A 47 9.36 -0.59 -3.47
C ALA A 47 10.86 -0.82 -3.73
N HIS A 48 11.74 -0.21 -2.92
CA HIS A 48 13.18 -0.45 -3.00
C HIS A 48 13.57 -1.86 -2.56
N MET A 49 12.93 -2.43 -1.51
CA MET A 49 13.15 -3.83 -1.14
C MET A 49 12.81 -4.76 -2.30
N MET A 50 11.67 -4.57 -2.93
CA MET A 50 11.23 -5.38 -4.06
C MET A 50 12.16 -5.22 -5.26
N LYS A 51 12.55 -3.97 -5.59
CA LYS A 51 13.52 -3.69 -6.66
C LYS A 51 14.82 -4.44 -6.44
N LEU A 52 15.42 -4.33 -5.27
CA LEU A 52 16.70 -4.97 -4.94
C LEU A 52 16.64 -6.50 -5.04
N LEU A 53 15.54 -7.12 -4.60
CA LEU A 53 15.35 -8.55 -4.70
C LEU A 53 15.15 -9.01 -6.15
N ILE A 54 14.39 -8.28 -6.95
CA ILE A 54 14.21 -8.60 -8.38
C ILE A 54 15.55 -8.49 -9.12
N GLU A 55 16.34 -7.45 -8.85
CA GLU A 55 17.68 -7.28 -9.44
C GLU A 55 18.64 -8.41 -9.05
N GLN A 56 18.54 -8.93 -7.81
CA GLN A 56 19.37 -10.03 -7.34
C GLN A 56 18.97 -11.37 -7.94
N ASP A 57 17.67 -11.66 -7.99
CA ASP A 57 17.15 -13.01 -8.22
C ASP A 57 16.83 -13.27 -9.69
N THR A 58 16.74 -12.23 -10.53
CA THR A 58 16.29 -12.33 -11.91
C THR A 58 17.20 -11.56 -12.87
N GLN A 59 16.94 -11.66 -14.18
CA GLN A 59 17.59 -10.83 -15.20
C GLN A 59 16.75 -9.59 -15.58
N LEU A 60 15.65 -9.37 -14.86
CA LEU A 60 14.73 -8.26 -15.12
C LEU A 60 15.32 -6.92 -14.64
N LYS A 61 14.82 -5.83 -15.23
CA LYS A 61 15.24 -4.45 -14.94
C LYS A 61 14.11 -3.72 -14.22
N PRO A 62 13.99 -3.83 -12.88
CA PRO A 62 12.93 -3.17 -12.14
C PRO A 62 13.12 -1.65 -12.11
N GLN A 63 12.02 -0.92 -12.29
CA GLN A 63 11.95 0.54 -12.20
C GLN A 63 10.82 0.93 -11.24
N ILE A 64 11.11 1.82 -10.31
CA ILE A 64 10.09 2.38 -9.42
C ILE A 64 9.37 3.52 -10.14
N VAL A 65 8.04 3.46 -10.14
CA VAL A 65 7.14 4.53 -10.56
C VAL A 65 6.47 5.08 -9.30
N ASP A 66 6.99 6.17 -8.79
CA ASP A 66 6.47 6.83 -7.60
C ASP A 66 5.40 7.88 -7.91
N GLY A 67 4.85 8.50 -6.86
CA GLY A 67 3.86 9.57 -7.01
C GLY A 67 2.43 9.10 -7.28
N LEU A 68 2.15 7.81 -7.19
CA LEU A 68 0.79 7.32 -7.19
C LEU A 68 0.12 7.72 -5.86
N THR A 69 -1.09 8.26 -5.92
CA THR A 69 -1.68 8.99 -4.78
C THR A 69 -2.79 8.24 -4.05
N SER A 70 -3.33 7.17 -4.63
CA SER A 70 -4.45 6.44 -4.05
C SER A 70 -4.61 5.04 -4.62
N THR A 71 -5.31 4.17 -3.90
CA THR A 71 -5.63 2.80 -4.34
C THR A 71 -6.32 2.76 -5.71
N PRO A 72 -7.33 3.58 -6.03
CA PRO A 72 -7.93 3.59 -7.37
C PRO A 72 -6.95 4.00 -8.48
N VAL A 73 -6.02 4.93 -8.21
CA VAL A 73 -4.98 5.33 -9.18
C VAL A 73 -4.02 4.17 -9.45
N VAL A 74 -3.56 3.48 -8.39
CA VAL A 74 -2.70 2.30 -8.53
C VAL A 74 -3.41 1.18 -9.29
N LEU A 75 -4.67 0.90 -8.95
CA LEU A 75 -5.46 -0.12 -9.64
C LEU A 75 -5.54 0.18 -11.14
N LYS A 76 -5.88 1.41 -11.51
CA LYS A 76 -5.97 1.82 -12.90
C LYS A 76 -4.62 1.73 -13.63
N ALA A 77 -3.52 2.12 -12.99
CA ALA A 77 -2.18 2.01 -13.56
C ALA A 77 -1.77 0.54 -13.79
N MET A 78 -2.23 -0.39 -12.94
CA MET A 78 -2.05 -1.83 -13.16
C MET A 78 -2.92 -2.33 -14.31
N GLU A 79 -4.19 -1.94 -14.40
CA GLU A 79 -5.09 -2.32 -15.49
C GLU A 79 -4.61 -1.81 -16.86
N SER A 80 -4.06 -0.57 -16.91
CA SER A 80 -3.50 0.02 -18.14
C SER A 80 -2.08 -0.44 -18.48
N ASN A 81 -1.50 -1.34 -17.68
CA ASN A 81 -0.12 -1.82 -17.82
C ASN A 81 0.95 -0.72 -17.69
N GLU A 82 0.63 0.40 -17.05
CA GLU A 82 1.60 1.43 -16.69
C GLU A 82 2.57 0.96 -15.60
N ILE A 83 2.10 0.11 -14.70
CA ILE A 83 2.89 -0.62 -13.71
C ILE A 83 2.49 -2.11 -13.72
N GLN A 84 3.43 -3.00 -13.41
CA GLN A 84 3.22 -4.44 -13.35
C GLN A 84 3.06 -4.97 -11.92
N ILE A 85 3.68 -4.30 -10.96
CA ILE A 85 3.66 -4.66 -9.55
C ILE A 85 3.30 -3.41 -8.75
N SER A 86 2.43 -3.52 -7.76
CA SER A 86 2.28 -2.55 -6.69
C SER A 86 3.08 -3.00 -5.49
N ALA A 87 4.01 -2.17 -5.02
CA ALA A 87 4.86 -2.51 -3.87
C ALA A 87 4.04 -2.78 -2.61
N VAL A 88 2.95 -2.05 -2.41
CA VAL A 88 2.07 -2.28 -1.27
C VAL A 88 0.62 -1.90 -1.57
N ARG A 89 -0.28 -2.75 -1.11
CA ARG A 89 -1.73 -2.56 -1.08
C ARG A 89 -2.22 -3.00 0.31
N TYR A 90 -3.36 -2.48 0.73
CA TYR A 90 -3.93 -2.81 2.04
C TYR A 90 -5.24 -3.56 1.87
N VAL A 91 -5.38 -4.70 2.57
CA VAL A 91 -6.52 -5.62 2.46
C VAL A 91 -7.85 -4.88 2.63
N GLY A 92 -8.07 -4.18 3.73
CA GLY A 92 -9.34 -3.48 4.00
C GLY A 92 -9.63 -2.37 2.99
N THR A 93 -8.59 -1.66 2.53
CA THR A 93 -8.76 -0.62 1.51
C THR A 93 -9.19 -1.22 0.17
N ASP A 94 -8.60 -2.34 -0.25
CA ASP A 94 -8.98 -2.98 -1.50
C ASP A 94 -10.35 -3.65 -1.45
N LEU A 95 -10.71 -4.26 -0.32
CA LEU A 95 -12.06 -4.76 -0.13
C LEU A 95 -13.11 -3.66 -0.33
N SER A 96 -12.92 -2.51 0.29
CA SER A 96 -13.88 -1.40 0.20
C SER A 96 -13.78 -0.61 -1.11
N SER A 97 -12.57 -0.20 -1.53
CA SER A 97 -12.42 0.72 -2.66
C SER A 97 -12.36 0.04 -4.02
N SER A 98 -11.72 -1.15 -4.14
CA SER A 98 -11.57 -1.87 -5.40
C SER A 98 -12.70 -2.88 -5.63
N LEU A 99 -13.02 -3.66 -4.62
CA LEU A 99 -14.03 -4.72 -4.69
C LEU A 99 -15.44 -4.23 -4.33
N LYS A 100 -15.58 -3.05 -3.72
CA LYS A 100 -16.87 -2.43 -3.32
C LYS A 100 -17.62 -3.26 -2.29
N ILE A 101 -16.90 -3.79 -1.31
CA ILE A 101 -17.48 -4.48 -0.16
C ILE A 101 -17.76 -3.42 0.91
N ASP A 102 -19.03 -3.20 1.23
CA ASP A 102 -19.45 -2.15 2.18
C ASP A 102 -19.11 -2.49 3.64
N ASP A 103 -19.18 -3.76 4.02
CA ASP A 103 -18.86 -4.25 5.38
C ASP A 103 -17.85 -5.41 5.28
N PRO A 104 -16.55 -5.10 5.17
CA PRO A 104 -15.51 -6.12 5.04
C PRO A 104 -15.38 -6.96 6.32
N PRO A 105 -15.00 -8.24 6.20
CA PRO A 105 -14.76 -9.11 7.34
C PRO A 105 -13.76 -8.50 8.33
N LYS A 106 -14.04 -8.67 9.63
CA LYS A 106 -13.15 -8.24 10.72
C LYS A 106 -12.06 -9.27 11.04
N ASP A 107 -12.25 -10.52 10.61
CA ASP A 107 -11.21 -11.54 10.72
C ASP A 107 -10.15 -11.31 9.64
N PRO A 108 -8.87 -11.15 10.02
CA PRO A 108 -7.78 -10.82 9.08
C PRO A 108 -7.56 -11.89 8.03
N GLN A 109 -7.73 -13.18 8.39
CA GLN A 109 -7.52 -14.28 7.44
C GLN A 109 -8.66 -14.34 6.41
N VAL A 110 -9.91 -14.21 6.86
CA VAL A 110 -11.09 -14.18 5.97
C VAL A 110 -11.03 -12.97 5.03
N ALA A 111 -10.62 -11.81 5.54
CA ALA A 111 -10.45 -10.60 4.74
C ALA A 111 -9.37 -10.77 3.66
N LEU A 112 -8.22 -11.37 4.03
CA LEU A 112 -7.13 -11.65 3.10
C LEU A 112 -7.57 -12.63 1.99
N GLU A 113 -8.21 -13.73 2.33
CA GLU A 113 -8.73 -14.70 1.35
C GLU A 113 -9.76 -14.06 0.41
N MET A 114 -10.64 -13.23 0.94
CA MET A 114 -11.65 -12.51 0.15
C MET A 114 -11.01 -11.53 -0.85
N VAL A 115 -10.02 -10.73 -0.42
CA VAL A 115 -9.34 -9.80 -1.33
C VAL A 115 -8.51 -10.55 -2.37
N GLN A 116 -7.81 -11.62 -2.00
CA GLN A 116 -7.04 -12.45 -2.93
C GLN A 116 -7.93 -13.02 -4.04
N LYS A 117 -9.06 -13.60 -3.65
CA LYS A 117 -10.03 -14.14 -4.60
C LYS A 117 -10.60 -13.04 -5.50
N GLY A 118 -11.09 -11.95 -4.91
CA GLY A 118 -11.74 -10.87 -5.65
C GLY A 118 -10.80 -10.14 -6.61
N MET A 119 -9.56 -9.90 -6.23
CA MET A 119 -8.55 -9.26 -7.09
C MET A 119 -8.15 -10.17 -8.26
N ASN A 120 -8.04 -11.47 -8.02
CA ASN A 120 -7.75 -12.44 -9.07
C ASN A 120 -8.90 -12.53 -10.07
N GLU A 121 -10.14 -12.73 -9.60
CA GLU A 121 -11.31 -12.94 -10.46
C GLU A 121 -11.71 -11.68 -11.25
N LYS A 122 -11.58 -10.49 -10.65
CA LYS A 122 -12.08 -9.24 -11.23
C LYS A 122 -11.05 -8.45 -12.02
N PHE A 123 -9.78 -8.52 -11.61
CA PHE A 123 -8.73 -7.67 -12.15
C PHE A 123 -7.53 -8.44 -12.71
N ASP A 124 -7.56 -9.78 -12.68
CA ASP A 124 -6.44 -10.64 -13.10
C ASP A 124 -5.11 -10.27 -12.40
N GLN A 125 -5.19 -10.08 -11.07
CA GLN A 125 -4.08 -9.68 -10.21
C GLN A 125 -3.94 -10.65 -9.03
N THR A 126 -2.71 -11.07 -8.74
CA THR A 126 -2.36 -11.81 -7.54
C THR A 126 -2.10 -10.84 -6.40
N PHE A 127 -2.96 -10.89 -5.39
CA PHE A 127 -2.73 -10.27 -4.09
C PHE A 127 -1.95 -11.27 -3.22
N PHE A 128 -0.69 -10.96 -2.91
CA PHE A 128 0.17 -11.88 -2.14
C PHE A 128 -0.23 -11.91 -0.66
N PRO A 129 0.29 -12.88 0.13
CA PRO A 129 0.18 -12.81 1.58
C PRO A 129 0.88 -11.56 2.15
N SER A 130 0.49 -11.18 3.36
CA SER A 130 0.99 -9.97 4.02
C SER A 130 2.51 -10.00 4.24
N TYR A 131 3.12 -8.83 4.21
CA TYR A 131 4.48 -8.58 4.70
C TYR A 131 4.67 -8.97 6.17
N GLY A 132 3.57 -8.97 6.96
CA GLY A 132 3.54 -9.26 8.40
C GLY A 132 3.12 -8.07 9.26
N PHE A 133 2.79 -6.91 8.66
CA PHE A 133 2.32 -5.73 9.37
C PHE A 133 0.96 -5.24 8.85
N GLU A 134 0.36 -4.39 9.65
CA GLU A 134 -0.86 -3.65 9.32
C GLU A 134 -0.59 -2.14 9.47
N ASN A 135 -1.14 -1.35 8.55
CA ASN A 135 -1.18 0.10 8.69
C ASN A 135 -2.64 0.52 8.93
N THR A 136 -3.04 0.44 10.18
CA THR A 136 -4.41 0.69 10.65
C THR A 136 -4.49 1.91 11.53
N TYR A 137 -5.71 2.34 11.83
CA TYR A 137 -5.95 3.30 12.89
C TYR A 137 -5.69 2.69 14.27
N VAL A 138 -5.03 3.45 15.15
CA VAL A 138 -4.78 3.06 16.53
C VAL A 138 -5.03 4.22 17.47
N PHE A 139 -5.74 3.95 18.58
CA PHE A 139 -5.82 4.91 19.67
C PHE A 139 -4.47 4.99 20.38
N THR A 140 -4.03 6.21 20.63
CA THR A 140 -2.66 6.48 21.05
C THR A 140 -2.65 7.55 22.15
N VAL A 141 -1.87 7.31 23.18
CA VAL A 141 -1.73 8.19 24.34
C VAL A 141 -0.24 8.41 24.67
N ARG A 142 0.06 9.38 25.54
CA ARG A 142 1.39 9.47 26.15
C ARG A 142 1.63 8.28 27.06
N GLN A 143 2.86 7.78 27.12
CA GLN A 143 3.23 6.66 28.00
C GLN A 143 2.86 6.92 29.47
N GLU A 144 3.16 8.12 29.98
CA GLU A 144 2.82 8.52 31.36
C GLU A 144 1.32 8.43 31.68
N LEU A 145 0.45 8.78 30.71
CA LEU A 145 -1.00 8.69 30.88
C LEU A 145 -1.45 7.23 30.85
N ALA A 146 -0.87 6.43 29.95
CA ALA A 146 -1.13 4.99 29.92
C ALA A 146 -0.77 4.31 31.25
N ASP A 147 0.40 4.60 31.78
CA ASP A 147 0.87 4.05 33.06
C ASP A 147 -0.02 4.48 34.23
N LYS A 148 -0.39 5.77 34.29
CA LYS A 148 -1.25 6.34 35.32
C LYS A 148 -2.65 5.72 35.35
N LEU A 149 -3.25 5.53 34.18
CA LEU A 149 -4.62 5.02 34.04
C LEU A 149 -4.66 3.53 33.72
N LYS A 150 -3.50 2.86 33.57
CA LYS A 150 -3.34 1.44 33.23
C LYS A 150 -4.01 1.07 31.90
N LEU A 151 -3.77 1.90 30.89
CA LEU A 151 -4.34 1.73 29.55
C LEU A 151 -3.45 0.80 28.72
N GLU A 152 -3.94 -0.38 28.36
CA GLU A 152 -3.31 -1.31 27.45
C GLU A 152 -4.15 -1.48 26.16
N LYS A 153 -5.45 -1.43 26.28
CA LYS A 153 -6.42 -1.63 25.21
C LYS A 153 -7.50 -0.55 25.19
N VAL A 154 -8.21 -0.44 24.09
CA VAL A 154 -9.21 0.62 23.89
C VAL A 154 -10.34 0.54 24.93
N SER A 155 -10.78 -0.67 25.32
CA SER A 155 -11.82 -0.82 26.35
C SER A 155 -11.41 -0.28 27.72
N ASP A 156 -10.09 -0.19 28.02
CA ASP A 156 -9.61 0.39 29.29
C ASP A 156 -9.85 1.89 29.38
N VAL A 157 -10.12 2.55 28.27
CA VAL A 157 -10.43 3.99 28.20
C VAL A 157 -11.82 4.30 28.76
N ALA A 158 -12.76 3.35 28.72
CA ALA A 158 -14.17 3.58 29.04
C ALA A 158 -14.42 4.26 30.39
N PRO A 159 -13.79 3.87 31.54
CA PRO A 159 -13.99 4.51 32.84
C PRO A 159 -13.52 5.97 32.89
N HIS A 160 -12.61 6.37 31.98
CA HIS A 160 -11.94 7.67 31.98
C HIS A 160 -12.40 8.60 30.84
N ALA A 161 -13.16 8.05 29.86
CA ALA A 161 -13.45 8.72 28.59
C ALA A 161 -14.05 10.12 28.74
N LYS A 162 -14.91 10.34 29.73
CA LYS A 162 -15.56 11.63 29.97
C LYS A 162 -14.60 12.75 30.41
N ASP A 163 -13.46 12.35 31.01
CA ASP A 163 -12.42 13.27 31.45
C ASP A 163 -11.31 13.44 30.40
N LEU A 164 -11.33 12.66 29.32
CA LEU A 164 -10.32 12.67 28.27
C LEU A 164 -10.75 13.49 27.05
N HIS A 165 -9.77 14.18 26.48
CA HIS A 165 -9.88 14.97 25.26
C HIS A 165 -9.30 14.19 24.07
N LEU A 166 -10.16 13.82 23.11
CA LEU A 166 -9.77 13.14 21.88
C LEU A 166 -9.38 14.13 20.78
N GLY A 167 -8.21 13.94 20.18
CA GLY A 167 -7.80 14.56 18.91
C GLY A 167 -7.87 13.55 17.77
N THR A 168 -8.49 13.91 16.63
CA THR A 168 -8.60 13.01 15.48
C THR A 168 -8.86 13.78 14.19
N ASP A 169 -8.78 13.13 13.03
CA ASP A 169 -9.15 13.75 11.77
C ASP A 169 -10.69 13.95 11.65
N ASN A 170 -11.07 14.98 10.89
CA ASN A 170 -12.47 15.34 10.73
C ASN A 170 -13.27 14.25 10.01
N ALA A 171 -12.66 13.57 9.04
CA ALA A 171 -13.33 12.54 8.27
C ALA A 171 -13.74 11.34 9.15
N TRP A 172 -12.88 10.93 10.10
CA TRP A 172 -13.21 9.84 11.02
C TRP A 172 -14.37 10.19 11.96
N LEU A 173 -14.49 11.46 12.37
CA LEU A 173 -15.60 11.91 13.21
C LEU A 173 -16.98 11.74 12.55
N GLU A 174 -17.02 11.76 11.21
CA GLU A 174 -18.27 11.75 10.42
C GLU A 174 -18.57 10.40 9.77
N ARG A 175 -17.58 9.51 9.60
CA ARG A 175 -17.78 8.21 8.93
C ARG A 175 -18.75 7.32 9.71
N THR A 176 -19.69 6.70 8.99
CA THR A 176 -20.80 5.96 9.60
C THR A 176 -20.45 4.53 10.01
N HIS A 177 -19.58 3.83 9.24
CA HIS A 177 -19.32 2.39 9.43
C HIS A 177 -18.08 2.11 10.28
N ASP A 178 -17.03 2.92 10.16
CA ASP A 178 -15.73 2.78 10.84
C ASP A 178 -15.26 4.08 11.50
N GLY A 179 -16.17 5.05 11.68
CA GLY A 179 -15.93 6.32 12.32
C GLY A 179 -16.46 6.39 13.76
N TYR A 180 -16.40 7.60 14.35
CA TYR A 180 -16.77 7.84 15.75
C TYR A 180 -18.20 7.43 16.11
N PRO A 181 -19.24 7.63 15.24
CA PRO A 181 -20.58 7.15 15.54
C PRO A 181 -20.67 5.62 15.72
N ALA A 182 -19.98 4.85 14.91
CA ALA A 182 -19.91 3.39 15.04
C ALA A 182 -19.04 2.97 16.22
N PHE A 183 -17.92 3.65 16.44
CA PHE A 183 -17.03 3.43 17.59
C PHE A 183 -17.79 3.53 18.92
N LYS A 184 -18.60 4.58 19.10
CA LYS A 184 -19.44 4.74 20.30
C LYS A 184 -20.41 3.57 20.50
N LYS A 185 -20.94 2.99 19.42
CA LYS A 185 -21.84 1.82 19.53
C LYS A 185 -21.11 0.56 19.95
N VAL A 186 -19.91 0.32 19.39
CA VAL A 186 -19.13 -0.91 19.63
C VAL A 186 -18.45 -0.89 21.01
N TYR A 187 -17.82 0.22 21.36
CA TYR A 187 -17.07 0.34 22.61
C TYR A 187 -17.87 0.94 23.77
N GLY A 188 -19.00 1.59 23.49
CA GLY A 188 -19.74 2.35 24.52
C GLY A 188 -18.98 3.59 25.02
N ILE A 189 -17.91 3.98 24.34
CA ILE A 189 -17.02 5.08 24.73
C ILE A 189 -17.46 6.38 24.06
N GLU A 190 -17.68 7.41 24.88
CA GLU A 190 -17.91 8.75 24.42
C GLU A 190 -17.01 9.71 25.19
N PHE A 191 -16.09 10.36 24.48
CA PHE A 191 -15.12 11.28 25.05
C PHE A 191 -15.79 12.56 25.54
N GLY A 192 -15.25 13.17 26.60
CA GLY A 192 -15.75 14.42 27.14
C GLY A 192 -15.58 15.61 26.20
N LYS A 193 -14.49 15.58 25.41
CA LYS A 193 -14.21 16.57 24.38
C LYS A 193 -13.59 15.89 23.17
N THR A 194 -13.93 16.38 21.96
CA THR A 194 -13.32 15.98 20.69
C THR A 194 -12.81 17.20 19.95
N SER A 195 -11.62 17.12 19.35
CA SER A 195 -11.07 18.19 18.51
C SER A 195 -10.65 17.62 17.16
N PRO A 196 -11.33 18.07 16.08
CA PRO A 196 -10.88 17.75 14.72
C PRO A 196 -9.58 18.49 14.42
N MET A 197 -8.64 17.78 13.77
CA MET A 197 -7.38 18.36 13.32
C MET A 197 -6.82 17.55 12.15
N GLU A 198 -5.86 18.13 11.43
CA GLU A 198 -5.13 17.38 10.41
C GLU A 198 -4.40 16.19 11.02
N ILE A 199 -4.48 15.03 10.38
CA ILE A 199 -3.90 13.78 10.91
C ILE A 199 -2.40 13.91 11.22
N GLY A 200 -1.68 14.74 10.47
CA GLY A 200 -0.28 15.03 10.74
C GLY A 200 -0.01 15.79 12.05
N LEU A 201 -1.02 16.45 12.61
CA LEU A 201 -0.89 17.27 13.82
C LEU A 201 -1.24 16.50 15.11
N VAL A 202 -1.99 15.38 15.02
CA VAL A 202 -2.46 14.65 16.22
C VAL A 202 -1.31 14.20 17.12
N TYR A 203 -0.20 13.75 16.54
CA TYR A 203 0.96 13.24 17.27
C TYR A 203 1.63 14.32 18.12
N LYS A 204 1.80 15.51 17.56
CA LYS A 204 2.37 16.64 18.29
C LYS A 204 1.40 17.16 19.34
N ALA A 205 0.11 17.20 19.04
CA ALA A 205 -0.90 17.64 19.98
C ALA A 205 -0.96 16.74 21.23
N VAL A 206 -0.94 15.41 21.08
CA VAL A 206 -0.91 14.48 22.21
C VAL A 206 0.43 14.56 22.96
N SER A 207 1.54 14.69 22.27
CA SER A 207 2.86 14.86 22.89
C SER A 207 2.97 16.13 23.73
N ASN A 208 2.35 17.23 23.30
CA ASN A 208 2.35 18.52 24.00
C ASN A 208 1.31 18.65 25.13
N ASN A 209 0.48 17.64 25.40
CA ASN A 209 -0.66 17.70 26.28
C ASN A 209 -1.82 18.62 25.81
N ASP A 210 -1.90 18.95 24.52
CA ASP A 210 -3.03 19.72 23.99
C ASP A 210 -4.30 18.86 23.93
N VAL A 211 -4.12 17.55 23.78
CA VAL A 211 -5.13 16.49 23.88
C VAL A 211 -4.57 15.30 24.67
N ASP A 212 -5.45 14.42 25.16
CA ASP A 212 -5.06 13.26 26.01
C ASP A 212 -4.85 12.00 25.19
N ILE A 213 -5.71 11.75 24.22
CA ILE A 213 -5.75 10.58 23.36
C ILE A 213 -5.97 11.01 21.94
N VAL A 214 -5.36 10.32 21.01
CA VAL A 214 -5.52 10.59 19.57
C VAL A 214 -5.80 9.30 18.80
N LEU A 215 -6.44 9.45 17.64
CA LEU A 215 -6.46 8.41 16.63
C LEU A 215 -5.28 8.65 15.66
N ALA A 216 -4.39 7.68 15.59
CA ALA A 216 -3.14 7.73 14.84
C ALA A 216 -3.06 6.58 13.82
N TYR A 217 -1.98 6.49 13.04
CA TYR A 217 -1.67 5.32 12.21
C TYR A 217 -0.61 4.45 12.89
N SER A 218 -0.77 3.14 12.84
CA SER A 218 0.06 2.17 13.58
C SER A 218 1.52 2.10 13.13
N THR A 219 1.85 2.53 11.92
CA THR A 219 3.21 2.53 11.38
C THR A 219 3.86 3.92 11.33
N ASP A 220 3.21 4.94 11.89
CA ASP A 220 3.72 6.32 11.82
C ASP A 220 4.98 6.52 12.67
N ALA A 221 6.01 7.07 12.06
CA ALA A 221 7.32 7.34 12.67
C ALA A 221 7.25 8.18 13.94
N ARG A 222 6.26 9.06 14.05
CA ARG A 222 6.08 9.96 15.21
C ARG A 222 5.61 9.23 16.46
N LEU A 223 5.09 7.99 16.35
CA LEU A 223 4.85 7.13 17.50
C LEU A 223 6.16 6.86 18.26
N GLN A 224 7.21 6.53 17.53
CA GLN A 224 8.54 6.30 18.10
C GLN A 224 9.20 7.62 18.53
N GLU A 225 9.12 8.67 17.70
CA GLU A 225 9.72 9.99 17.98
C GLU A 225 9.23 10.59 19.31
N TYR A 226 7.90 10.53 19.53
CA TYR A 226 7.28 11.10 20.72
C TYR A 226 7.05 10.07 21.84
N LYS A 227 7.57 8.85 21.69
CA LYS A 227 7.43 7.75 22.69
C LYS A 227 5.98 7.54 23.12
N LEU A 228 5.10 7.44 22.13
CA LEU A 228 3.67 7.28 22.36
C LEU A 228 3.31 5.80 22.54
N LYS A 229 2.33 5.54 23.38
CA LYS A 229 1.74 4.21 23.60
C LYS A 229 0.50 4.04 22.74
N THR A 230 0.49 3.01 21.90
CA THR A 230 -0.71 2.57 21.17
C THR A 230 -1.53 1.62 22.02
N LEU A 231 -2.85 1.67 21.89
CA LEU A 231 -3.80 0.80 22.58
C LEU A 231 -4.31 -0.28 21.63
N GLU A 232 -4.42 -1.51 22.13
CA GLU A 232 -4.98 -2.63 21.37
C GLU A 232 -6.46 -2.41 21.06
N ASP A 233 -6.88 -2.63 19.82
CA ASP A 233 -8.30 -2.66 19.40
C ASP A 233 -8.93 -4.01 19.76
N ASP A 234 -9.22 -4.21 21.04
CA ASP A 234 -9.66 -5.48 21.61
C ASP A 234 -11.06 -5.92 21.15
N ASN A 235 -11.88 -5.01 20.64
CA ASN A 235 -13.17 -5.32 20.02
C ASN A 235 -13.09 -5.44 18.48
N LYS A 236 -11.89 -5.36 17.88
CA LYS A 236 -11.67 -5.45 16.44
C LYS A 236 -12.60 -4.50 15.67
N PHE A 237 -12.62 -3.25 16.09
CA PHE A 237 -13.49 -2.23 15.50
C PHE A 237 -13.05 -1.88 14.08
N PHE A 238 -11.75 -1.67 13.90
CA PHE A 238 -11.21 -1.36 12.58
C PHE A 238 -11.13 -2.60 11.70
N PRO A 239 -11.41 -2.48 10.38
CA PRO A 239 -11.15 -3.57 9.45
C PRO A 239 -9.65 -3.87 9.40
N PRO A 240 -9.22 -5.10 9.03
CA PRO A 240 -7.82 -5.43 8.91
C PRO A 240 -7.19 -4.70 7.71
N TYR A 241 -6.09 -3.98 7.95
CA TYR A 241 -5.33 -3.25 6.95
C TYR A 241 -3.95 -3.88 6.73
N GLN A 242 -3.91 -5.21 6.64
CA GLN A 242 -2.68 -5.95 6.34
C GLN A 242 -2.08 -5.44 5.02
N ALA A 243 -0.79 -5.11 5.06
CA ALA A 243 -0.04 -4.67 3.91
C ALA A 243 0.52 -5.84 3.12
N ALA A 244 0.36 -5.82 1.80
CA ALA A 244 0.83 -6.89 0.93
C ALA A 244 1.19 -6.36 -0.47
N PRO A 245 2.11 -7.03 -1.19
CA PRO A 245 2.37 -6.73 -2.59
C PRO A 245 1.26 -7.28 -3.49
N VAL A 246 1.09 -6.66 -4.66
CA VAL A 246 0.15 -7.13 -5.69
C VAL A 246 0.85 -7.10 -7.05
N ALA A 247 0.69 -8.16 -7.83
CA ALA A 247 1.24 -8.24 -9.18
C ALA A 247 0.18 -8.68 -10.20
N ARG A 248 0.34 -8.26 -11.45
CA ARG A 248 -0.48 -8.72 -12.57
C ARG A 248 -0.19 -10.18 -12.88
N ASN A 249 -1.22 -10.97 -13.17
CA ASN A 249 -1.07 -12.40 -13.46
C ASN A 249 -0.35 -12.66 -14.78
N ASP A 250 -0.58 -11.84 -15.81
CA ASP A 250 0.11 -11.96 -17.10
C ASP A 250 1.64 -11.82 -16.95
N VAL A 251 2.09 -10.93 -16.04
CA VAL A 251 3.51 -10.74 -15.74
C VAL A 251 4.08 -11.92 -14.95
N LEU A 252 3.34 -12.45 -13.97
CA LEU A 252 3.75 -13.64 -13.22
C LEU A 252 3.78 -14.91 -14.08
N HIS A 253 2.95 -14.99 -15.14
CA HIS A 253 3.00 -16.06 -16.10
C HIS A 253 4.20 -15.93 -17.05
N ALA A 254 4.54 -14.71 -17.47
CA ALA A 254 5.70 -14.44 -18.32
C ALA A 254 7.03 -14.61 -17.57
N HIS A 255 7.04 -14.32 -16.27
CA HIS A 255 8.20 -14.32 -15.39
C HIS A 255 7.88 -15.04 -14.07
N PRO A 256 7.80 -16.40 -14.08
CA PRO A 256 7.38 -17.17 -12.89
C PRO A 256 8.29 -16.98 -11.68
N GLU A 257 9.57 -16.66 -11.89
CA GLU A 257 10.57 -16.40 -10.85
C GLU A 257 10.19 -15.18 -9.96
N LEU A 258 9.40 -14.23 -10.48
CA LEU A 258 8.93 -13.10 -9.70
C LEU A 258 8.08 -13.51 -8.50
N LYS A 259 7.33 -14.61 -8.63
CA LYS A 259 6.48 -15.09 -7.54
C LYS A 259 7.32 -15.51 -6.33
N ASP A 260 8.40 -16.24 -6.55
CA ASP A 260 9.28 -16.68 -5.47
C ASP A 260 10.07 -15.49 -4.89
N THR A 261 10.51 -14.57 -5.74
CA THR A 261 11.21 -13.35 -5.34
C THR A 261 10.33 -12.47 -4.44
N ILE A 262 9.07 -12.22 -4.83
CA ILE A 262 8.12 -11.41 -4.04
C ILE A 262 7.80 -12.12 -2.71
N ASN A 263 7.62 -13.43 -2.71
CA ASN A 263 7.33 -14.21 -1.51
C ASN A 263 8.45 -14.15 -0.45
N LYS A 264 9.68 -13.79 -0.80
CA LYS A 264 10.75 -13.59 0.19
C LYS A 264 10.45 -12.51 1.21
N LEU A 265 9.59 -11.55 0.87
CA LEU A 265 9.18 -10.46 1.76
C LEU A 265 7.98 -10.80 2.65
N VAL A 266 7.26 -11.88 2.35
CA VAL A 266 6.07 -12.31 3.11
C VAL A 266 6.46 -12.66 4.55
N GLY A 267 5.78 -12.06 5.54
CA GLY A 267 5.99 -12.31 6.95
C GLY A 267 7.31 -11.77 7.53
N GLN A 268 8.07 -10.95 6.78
CA GLN A 268 9.39 -10.49 7.22
C GLN A 268 9.37 -9.20 8.03
N ILE A 269 8.27 -8.46 8.00
CA ILE A 269 8.18 -7.12 8.55
C ILE A 269 6.95 -7.05 9.45
N ASP A 270 7.12 -6.97 10.76
CA ASP A 270 6.04 -6.67 11.68
C ASP A 270 5.78 -5.16 11.81
N THR A 271 4.69 -4.77 12.46
CA THR A 271 4.29 -3.36 12.60
C THR A 271 5.37 -2.53 13.31
N GLN A 272 6.03 -3.07 14.34
CA GLN A 272 7.08 -2.36 15.05
C GLN A 272 8.30 -2.12 14.15
N THR A 273 8.69 -3.13 13.38
CA THR A 273 9.77 -3.02 12.38
C THR A 273 9.42 -1.96 11.35
N MET A 274 8.20 -1.96 10.79
CA MET A 274 7.81 -0.96 9.78
C MET A 274 7.80 0.46 10.36
N THR A 275 7.30 0.65 11.59
CA THR A 275 7.37 1.92 12.32
C THR A 275 8.81 2.41 12.45
N HIS A 276 9.75 1.49 12.76
CA HIS A 276 11.17 1.83 12.87
C HIS A 276 11.78 2.21 11.50
N LEU A 277 11.47 1.47 10.45
CA LEU A 277 11.95 1.81 9.09
C LEU A 277 11.42 3.18 8.64
N ASN A 278 10.15 3.48 8.92
CA ASN A 278 9.57 4.81 8.68
C ASN A 278 10.26 5.88 9.53
N TYR A 279 10.63 5.58 10.78
CA TYR A 279 11.37 6.51 11.64
C TYR A 279 12.76 6.85 11.06
N LEU A 280 13.48 5.89 10.52
CA LEU A 280 14.76 6.14 9.85
C LEU A 280 14.58 7.09 8.66
N ALA A 281 13.53 6.91 7.86
CA ALA A 281 13.27 7.77 6.71
C ALA A 281 12.74 9.16 7.12
N ASP A 282 11.65 9.19 7.93
CA ASP A 282 10.90 10.42 8.17
C ASP A 282 11.57 11.33 9.20
N ILE A 283 12.24 10.76 10.21
CA ILE A 283 12.85 11.50 11.29
C ILE A 283 14.38 11.61 11.12
N LYS A 284 15.05 10.47 10.85
CA LYS A 284 16.52 10.47 10.66
C LYS A 284 16.94 10.91 9.26
N LYS A 285 15.98 11.03 8.31
CA LYS A 285 16.21 11.49 6.93
C LYS A 285 17.15 10.58 6.12
N GLU A 286 17.19 9.30 6.47
CA GLU A 286 17.89 8.30 5.69
C GLU A 286 17.14 8.02 4.38
N LYS A 287 17.85 7.64 3.33
CA LYS A 287 17.23 7.37 2.04
C LYS A 287 16.48 6.03 2.08
N PRO A 288 15.24 5.95 1.55
CA PRO A 288 14.48 4.70 1.48
C PRO A 288 15.24 3.53 0.86
N GLU A 289 16.08 3.78 -0.15
CA GLU A 289 16.93 2.77 -0.79
C GLU A 289 17.95 2.17 0.18
N ASP A 290 18.63 3.01 0.95
CA ASP A 290 19.65 2.57 1.92
C ASP A 290 19.01 1.80 3.07
N ILE A 291 17.85 2.27 3.56
CA ILE A 291 17.06 1.58 4.59
C ILE A 291 16.63 0.18 4.09
N ALA A 292 16.08 0.09 2.89
CA ALA A 292 15.66 -1.17 2.27
C ALA A 292 16.83 -2.15 2.14
N LYS A 293 17.98 -1.66 1.65
CA LYS A 293 19.20 -2.45 1.48
C LYS A 293 19.74 -2.99 2.81
N ASN A 294 19.80 -2.14 3.84
CA ASN A 294 20.30 -2.52 5.16
C ASN A 294 19.37 -3.56 5.79
N PHE A 295 18.06 -3.35 5.76
CA PHE A 295 17.08 -4.30 6.26
C PHE A 295 17.18 -5.66 5.57
N LEU A 296 17.23 -5.70 4.24
CA LEU A 296 17.34 -6.95 3.49
C LEU A 296 18.64 -7.70 3.81
N LYS A 297 19.76 -7.01 4.03
CA LYS A 297 21.03 -7.61 4.45
C LYS A 297 20.94 -8.17 5.87
N GLU A 298 20.35 -7.43 6.80
CA GLU A 298 20.15 -7.87 8.18
C GLU A 298 19.31 -9.15 8.24
N LYS A 299 18.28 -9.24 7.40
CA LYS A 299 17.44 -10.44 7.26
C LYS A 299 18.09 -11.57 6.46
N GLY A 300 19.28 -11.37 5.89
CA GLY A 300 19.94 -12.37 5.03
C GLY A 300 19.24 -12.61 3.69
N LEU A 301 18.37 -11.68 3.26
CA LEU A 301 17.62 -11.77 2.00
C LEU A 301 18.40 -11.16 0.82
N LEU A 302 19.32 -10.24 1.08
CA LEU A 302 20.21 -9.63 0.09
C LEU A 302 21.65 -10.07 0.35
N LYS A 303 22.35 -10.50 -0.71
CA LYS A 303 23.76 -10.93 -0.69
C LYS A 303 24.75 -9.76 -0.63
#